data_4c27849b02db18a077e0c43a7598374a
#
_entry.id   4c27849b02db18a077e0c43a7598374a
#
_cell.length_a   1.000
_cell.length_b   1.000
_cell.length_c   1.000
_cell.angle_alpha   90.00
_cell.angle_beta   90.00
_cell.angle_gamma   90.00
#
_symmetry.space_group_name_H-M   'P 1'
#
loop_
_entity.id
_entity.type
_entity.pdbx_description
1 polymer ?
#
loop_
_entity_poly.entity_id
_entity_poly.type
_entity_poly.pdbx_seq_one_letter_code
_entity_poly.pdbx_strand_id
1 'polypeptide(L)'
;MKSKKAKAIFFMVFFVTSLIILGAQQKTTLSVLWFNDANESDVFMATMNDYQKAHPNIVLDMQVIPFNDYENKLRMMIAGGNPPDVARLASAHVPLFATSLEPLSGKSEFDELAKSYFDSSLALGMDENGRIMAMPTEATANGMIVNKTYFKNAGIDIDKLSLTWTWDQWVDAMKKVIKANPKAKYGITVDFSTHRFATFLYEAGGRFLSSDGKSMNFNTPESLDALKFFKMLHDEGLAPKSVWMGSENPQELFQSGLVACHVGGSWLINAYNKNIKDFEWAAVRMPKRKINSSVPGGKFIGTFKSSAHKKEALDLIAVFSDKAHNEQYCKDTFNLSARKDANIKYTARSNDFAVFTAELNVTPPYTADDWKSDAVAKVNSYAREQIVEGLLGKQTMEQTAANIQAQGTSYF
;
A
#
# COMPACT_ATOMS: atom_id res chain seq x y z
N MET A 1 -92.48 50.19 13.96
CA MET A 1 -92.45 49.52 15.26
C MET A 1 -91.98 48.08 15.13
N LYS A 2 -91.07 47.63 15.97
CA LYS A 2 -90.50 46.31 16.14
C LYS A 2 -89.44 45.84 15.11
N SER A 3 -88.21 46.16 15.42
CA SER A 3 -86.95 45.57 14.84
C SER A 3 -86.83 44.08 15.18
N LYS A 4 -86.45 43.28 14.21
CA LYS A 4 -85.95 41.94 14.46
C LYS A 4 -84.44 41.92 14.14
N LYS A 5 -83.62 41.75 15.19
CA LYS A 5 -82.17 41.54 15.06
C LYS A 5 -81.92 40.12 14.55
N ALA A 6 -81.34 40.00 13.38
CA ALA A 6 -80.80 38.74 12.92
C ALA A 6 -79.35 38.60 13.43
N LYS A 7 -79.08 37.56 14.23
CA LYS A 7 -77.76 37.20 14.67
C LYS A 7 -77.13 36.39 13.53
N ALA A 8 -76.05 36.94 12.92
CA ALA A 8 -75.16 36.18 12.05
C ALA A 8 -74.14 35.44 12.90
N ILE A 9 -74.17 34.12 12.81
CA ILE A 9 -73.13 33.24 13.43
C ILE A 9 -72.03 33.11 12.37
N PHE A 10 -70.87 33.68 12.68
CA PHE A 10 -69.65 33.54 11.84
C PHE A 10 -68.95 32.21 12.23
N PHE A 11 -69.04 31.19 11.37
CA PHE A 11 -68.28 29.95 11.49
C PHE A 11 -66.87 30.20 10.98
N MET A 12 -65.88 30.34 11.86
CA MET A 12 -64.47 30.49 11.55
C MET A 12 -63.92 29.07 11.39
N VAL A 13 -63.78 28.60 10.16
CA VAL A 13 -63.09 27.33 9.82
C VAL A 13 -61.60 27.61 9.89
N PHE A 14 -60.93 27.13 10.97
CA PHE A 14 -59.51 27.10 11.06
C PHE A 14 -58.96 25.99 10.15
N PHE A 15 -58.45 26.33 8.99
CA PHE A 15 -57.70 25.44 8.11
C PHE A 15 -56.27 25.33 8.73
N VAL A 16 -56.00 24.29 9.53
CA VAL A 16 -54.64 23.93 9.94
C VAL A 16 -53.95 23.28 8.74
N THR A 17 -53.28 24.07 7.93
CA THR A 17 -52.33 23.58 6.92
C THR A 17 -51.09 23.11 7.68
N SER A 18 -51.04 21.80 7.95
CA SER A 18 -49.79 21.14 8.35
C SER A 18 -48.79 21.28 7.21
N LEU A 19 -47.90 22.27 7.24
CA LEU A 19 -46.71 22.32 6.42
C LEU A 19 -45.85 21.13 6.84
N ILE A 20 -45.93 20.04 6.10
CA ILE A 20 -44.87 19.03 6.11
C ILE A 20 -43.68 19.71 5.44
N ILE A 21 -42.82 20.33 6.24
CA ILE A 21 -41.48 20.70 5.83
C ILE A 21 -40.77 19.38 5.60
N LEU A 22 -40.82 18.86 4.37
CA LEU A 22 -39.78 17.95 3.90
C LEU A 22 -38.50 18.77 3.95
N GLY A 23 -37.79 18.71 5.08
CA GLY A 23 -36.47 19.24 5.19
C GLY A 23 -35.65 18.52 4.13
N ALA A 24 -35.27 19.22 3.07
CA ALA A 24 -34.25 18.72 2.16
C ALA A 24 -33.03 18.42 3.02
N GLN A 25 -32.79 17.14 3.28
CA GLN A 25 -31.67 16.72 4.10
C GLN A 25 -30.41 17.26 3.42
N GLN A 26 -29.73 18.19 4.10
CA GLN A 26 -28.54 18.84 3.53
C GLN A 26 -27.53 17.78 3.14
N LYS A 27 -27.13 17.74 1.87
CA LYS A 27 -26.15 16.79 1.38
C LYS A 27 -24.79 17.08 2.04
N THR A 28 -24.19 16.06 2.59
CA THR A 28 -22.81 16.09 3.12
C THR A 28 -21.91 15.46 2.06
N THR A 29 -20.93 16.22 1.57
CA THR A 29 -19.93 15.68 0.66
C THR A 29 -18.70 15.27 1.45
N LEU A 30 -18.36 13.98 1.42
CA LEU A 30 -17.13 13.45 1.97
C LEU A 30 -16.04 13.46 0.90
N SER A 31 -15.00 14.23 1.12
CA SER A 31 -13.81 14.23 0.27
C SER A 31 -12.97 12.98 0.55
N VAL A 32 -12.71 12.19 -0.49
CA VAL A 32 -11.95 10.95 -0.42
C VAL A 32 -10.68 11.10 -1.26
N LEU A 33 -9.50 11.06 -0.63
CA LEU A 33 -8.22 11.11 -1.33
C LEU A 33 -7.69 9.70 -1.53
N TRP A 34 -7.38 9.35 -2.77
CA TRP A 34 -7.02 8.01 -3.17
C TRP A 34 -5.81 7.98 -4.10
N PHE A 35 -5.14 6.84 -4.18
CA PHE A 35 -4.18 6.49 -5.24
C PHE A 35 -4.48 5.07 -5.71
N ASN A 36 -4.23 4.80 -6.97
CA ASN A 36 -4.45 3.48 -7.57
C ASN A 36 -3.12 2.79 -7.89
N ASP A 37 -3.12 1.47 -7.74
CA ASP A 37 -2.15 0.58 -8.37
C ASP A 37 -2.73 0.03 -9.69
N ALA A 38 -4.07 -0.10 -9.77
CA ALA A 38 -4.82 -0.48 -10.98
C ALA A 38 -6.17 0.25 -11.07
N ASN A 39 -7.21 -0.23 -10.40
CA ASN A 39 -8.59 0.29 -10.47
C ASN A 39 -9.28 0.37 -9.10
N GLU A 40 -8.51 0.49 -8.04
CA GLU A 40 -9.01 0.35 -6.67
C GLU A 40 -10.03 1.43 -6.31
N SER A 41 -9.90 2.65 -6.84
CA SER A 41 -10.88 3.72 -6.61
C SER A 41 -12.26 3.39 -7.17
N ASP A 42 -12.33 2.81 -8.39
CA ASP A 42 -13.58 2.42 -9.01
C ASP A 42 -14.25 1.29 -8.23
N VAL A 43 -13.43 0.31 -7.80
CA VAL A 43 -13.92 -0.81 -6.98
C VAL A 43 -14.38 -0.34 -5.60
N PHE A 44 -13.66 0.59 -4.97
CA PHE A 44 -14.10 1.21 -3.71
C PHE A 44 -15.46 1.87 -3.87
N MET A 45 -15.64 2.71 -4.90
CA MET A 45 -16.93 3.38 -5.17
C MET A 45 -18.05 2.38 -5.44
N ALA A 46 -17.76 1.29 -6.18
CA ALA A 46 -18.72 0.23 -6.43
C ALA A 46 -19.09 -0.55 -5.16
N THR A 47 -18.09 -0.86 -4.32
CA THR A 47 -18.27 -1.56 -3.04
C THR A 47 -19.12 -0.71 -2.08
N MET A 48 -18.96 0.61 -2.09
CA MET A 48 -19.71 1.52 -1.21
C MET A 48 -21.05 1.97 -1.78
N ASN A 49 -21.53 1.39 -2.88
CA ASN A 49 -22.79 1.78 -3.52
C ASN A 49 -24.03 1.50 -2.63
N ASP A 50 -24.04 0.44 -1.86
CA ASP A 50 -25.11 0.13 -0.91
C ASP A 50 -25.08 1.07 0.31
N TYR A 51 -23.89 1.44 0.81
CA TYR A 51 -23.72 2.49 1.82
C TYR A 51 -24.33 3.81 1.34
N GLN A 52 -24.04 4.26 0.11
CA GLN A 52 -24.58 5.49 -0.44
C GLN A 52 -26.12 5.42 -0.61
N LYS A 53 -26.68 4.24 -0.95
CA LYS A 53 -28.14 4.04 -0.99
C LYS A 53 -28.78 4.11 0.38
N ALA A 54 -28.11 3.59 1.42
CA ALA A 54 -28.57 3.66 2.81
C ALA A 54 -28.43 5.09 3.39
N HIS A 55 -27.48 5.88 2.87
CA HIS A 55 -27.18 7.25 3.29
C HIS A 55 -27.32 8.25 2.14
N PRO A 56 -28.55 8.50 1.64
CA PRO A 56 -28.79 9.30 0.41
C PRO A 56 -28.37 10.78 0.54
N ASN A 57 -28.14 11.24 1.77
CA ASN A 57 -27.59 12.56 2.08
C ASN A 57 -26.06 12.62 2.00
N ILE A 58 -25.36 11.49 1.88
CA ILE A 58 -23.89 11.46 1.77
C ILE A 58 -23.50 11.29 0.30
N VAL A 59 -22.59 12.15 -0.15
CA VAL A 59 -21.96 12.10 -1.48
C VAL A 59 -20.46 11.86 -1.28
N LEU A 60 -19.90 10.86 -1.96
CA LEU A 60 -18.45 10.61 -1.95
C LEU A 60 -17.83 11.36 -3.13
N ASP A 61 -16.90 12.29 -2.83
CA ASP A 61 -16.11 13.03 -3.82
C ASP A 61 -14.69 12.43 -3.87
N MET A 62 -14.46 11.55 -4.85
CA MET A 62 -13.21 10.80 -5.01
C MET A 62 -12.19 11.60 -5.80
N GLN A 63 -11.05 11.90 -5.19
CA GLN A 63 -9.89 12.47 -5.86
C GLN A 63 -8.75 11.45 -5.94
N VAL A 64 -8.39 11.04 -7.15
CA VAL A 64 -7.29 10.10 -7.40
C VAL A 64 -6.02 10.88 -7.76
N ILE A 65 -4.93 10.60 -7.04
CA ILE A 65 -3.62 11.23 -7.23
C ILE A 65 -2.59 10.12 -7.55
N PRO A 66 -1.67 10.33 -8.50
CA PRO A 66 -0.56 9.40 -8.72
C PRO A 66 0.24 9.16 -7.43
N PHE A 67 0.65 7.90 -7.19
CA PHE A 67 1.30 7.53 -5.93
C PHE A 67 2.53 8.38 -5.61
N ASN A 68 3.34 8.72 -6.62
CA ASN A 68 4.55 9.53 -6.43
C ASN A 68 4.27 10.95 -5.94
N ASP A 69 3.08 11.50 -6.21
CA ASP A 69 2.66 12.85 -5.82
C ASP A 69 1.80 12.84 -4.56
N TYR A 70 1.31 11.67 -4.17
CA TYR A 70 0.28 11.50 -3.15
C TYR A 70 0.70 12.02 -1.78
N GLU A 71 1.88 11.63 -1.30
CA GLU A 71 2.41 12.05 0.00
C GLU A 71 2.52 13.58 0.09
N ASN A 72 3.08 14.21 -0.94
CA ASN A 72 3.25 15.66 -1.00
C ASN A 72 1.88 16.38 -1.01
N LYS A 73 0.93 15.87 -1.79
CA LYS A 73 -0.44 16.41 -1.83
C LYS A 73 -1.10 16.33 -0.47
N LEU A 74 -1.06 15.16 0.18
CA LEU A 74 -1.66 14.94 1.49
C LEU A 74 -1.01 15.85 2.55
N ARG A 75 0.32 15.96 2.54
CA ARG A 75 1.09 16.85 3.44
C ARG A 75 0.67 18.31 3.29
N MET A 76 0.50 18.79 2.05
CA MET A 76 0.04 20.16 1.79
C MET A 76 -1.38 20.39 2.27
N MET A 77 -2.29 19.43 2.08
CA MET A 77 -3.68 19.53 2.56
C MET A 77 -3.74 19.59 4.09
N ILE A 78 -2.96 18.75 4.77
CA ILE A 78 -2.87 18.76 6.25
C ILE A 78 -2.28 20.07 6.74
N ALA A 79 -1.17 20.54 6.17
CA ALA A 79 -0.51 21.78 6.55
C ALA A 79 -1.41 23.02 6.32
N GLY A 80 -2.24 22.98 5.27
CA GLY A 80 -3.24 24.00 4.96
C GLY A 80 -4.49 23.96 5.85
N GLY A 81 -4.57 23.01 6.81
CA GLY A 81 -5.73 22.86 7.71
C GLY A 81 -6.98 22.30 7.05
N ASN A 82 -6.87 21.75 5.84
CA ASN A 82 -7.98 21.22 5.05
C ASN A 82 -7.65 19.80 4.52
N PRO A 83 -7.42 18.79 5.39
CA PRO A 83 -7.20 17.43 4.98
C PRO A 83 -8.47 16.85 4.32
N PRO A 84 -8.35 15.74 3.55
CA PRO A 84 -9.54 15.03 3.09
C PRO A 84 -10.30 14.43 4.28
N ASP A 85 -11.60 14.16 4.12
CA ASP A 85 -12.38 13.49 5.16
C ASP A 85 -11.95 12.03 5.31
N VAL A 86 -11.62 11.38 4.19
CA VAL A 86 -11.13 9.99 4.14
C VAL A 86 -9.91 9.91 3.23
N ALA A 87 -8.90 9.15 3.63
CA ALA A 87 -7.72 8.91 2.81
C ALA A 87 -7.34 7.43 2.74
N ARG A 88 -6.96 6.96 1.55
CA ARG A 88 -6.20 5.71 1.39
C ARG A 88 -4.74 5.96 1.73
N LEU A 89 -4.17 5.18 2.61
CA LEU A 89 -2.81 5.34 3.12
C LEU A 89 -1.98 4.09 2.78
N ALA A 90 -0.75 4.26 2.33
CA ALA A 90 0.22 3.18 2.36
C ALA A 90 0.75 3.00 3.80
N SER A 91 1.33 1.83 4.11
CA SER A 91 1.87 1.56 5.46
C SER A 91 2.85 2.62 5.95
N ALA A 92 3.71 3.17 5.06
CA ALA A 92 4.63 4.25 5.41
C ALA A 92 3.93 5.60 5.73
N HIS A 93 2.71 5.81 5.24
CA HIS A 93 1.97 7.05 5.51
C HIS A 93 1.36 7.06 6.92
N VAL A 94 1.05 5.89 7.50
CA VAL A 94 0.39 5.82 8.81
C VAL A 94 1.27 6.44 9.91
N PRO A 95 2.52 6.00 10.15
CA PRO A 95 3.37 6.65 11.14
C PRO A 95 3.70 8.09 10.77
N LEU A 96 3.90 8.40 9.48
CA LEU A 96 4.24 9.75 9.01
C LEU A 96 3.16 10.79 9.33
N PHE A 97 1.88 10.40 9.30
CA PHE A 97 0.73 11.27 9.54
C PHE A 97 -0.01 10.97 10.84
N ALA A 98 0.53 10.07 11.70
CA ALA A 98 -0.12 9.61 12.93
C ALA A 98 -0.60 10.75 13.82
N THR A 99 0.16 11.84 13.94
CA THR A 99 -0.21 13.02 14.75
C THR A 99 -1.44 13.75 14.22
N SER A 100 -1.73 13.65 12.91
CA SER A 100 -2.87 14.30 12.24
C SER A 100 -4.07 13.37 12.07
N LEU A 101 -3.86 12.06 12.07
CA LEU A 101 -4.92 11.07 11.95
C LEU A 101 -5.78 11.03 13.23
N GLU A 102 -7.07 10.76 13.05
CA GLU A 102 -8.01 10.50 14.15
C GLU A 102 -7.83 9.06 14.65
N PRO A 103 -7.56 8.86 15.96
CA PRO A 103 -7.48 7.51 16.52
C PRO A 103 -8.81 6.77 16.38
N LEU A 104 -8.74 5.53 15.90
CA LEU A 104 -9.89 4.63 15.81
C LEU A 104 -10.04 3.77 17.08
N SER A 105 -8.93 3.45 17.76
CA SER A 105 -8.94 2.74 19.06
C SER A 105 -9.79 3.47 20.11
N GLY A 106 -10.49 2.69 20.94
CA GLY A 106 -11.40 3.18 21.96
C GLY A 106 -12.80 3.52 21.44
N LYS A 107 -13.05 3.35 20.14
CA LYS A 107 -14.38 3.36 19.55
C LYS A 107 -14.81 1.90 19.39
N SER A 108 -15.90 1.49 20.06
CA SER A 108 -16.32 0.10 20.20
C SER A 108 -16.42 -0.65 18.87
N GLU A 109 -16.88 -0.01 17.81
CA GLU A 109 -17.02 -0.59 16.48
C GLU A 109 -15.66 -0.98 15.88
N PHE A 110 -14.65 -0.14 16.02
CA PHE A 110 -13.30 -0.42 15.51
C PHE A 110 -12.55 -1.44 16.38
N ASP A 111 -12.75 -1.40 17.70
CA ASP A 111 -12.17 -2.38 18.60
C ASP A 111 -12.73 -3.80 18.33
N GLU A 112 -14.00 -3.93 17.94
CA GLU A 112 -14.60 -5.20 17.50
C GLU A 112 -14.09 -5.61 16.11
N LEU A 113 -14.07 -4.71 15.14
CA LEU A 113 -13.55 -5.00 13.80
C LEU A 113 -12.10 -5.48 13.83
N ALA A 114 -11.26 -4.86 14.66
CA ALA A 114 -9.85 -5.18 14.81
C ALA A 114 -9.59 -6.66 15.15
N LYS A 115 -10.46 -7.30 15.93
CA LYS A 115 -10.34 -8.72 16.32
C LYS A 115 -10.32 -9.66 15.12
N SER A 116 -10.89 -9.25 14.00
CA SER A 116 -10.99 -10.04 12.76
C SER A 116 -9.79 -9.85 11.82
N TYR A 117 -8.88 -8.94 12.14
CA TYR A 117 -7.69 -8.66 11.31
C TYR A 117 -6.45 -9.41 11.83
N PHE A 118 -5.49 -9.70 10.93
CA PHE A 118 -4.18 -10.19 11.32
C PHE A 118 -3.44 -9.14 12.14
N ASP A 119 -2.83 -9.54 13.25
CA ASP A 119 -2.13 -8.63 14.16
C ASP A 119 -0.97 -7.90 13.46
N SER A 120 -0.26 -8.60 12.55
CA SER A 120 0.80 -8.02 11.72
C SER A 120 0.30 -6.93 10.77
N SER A 121 -0.92 -7.08 10.23
CA SER A 121 -1.54 -6.07 9.35
C SER A 121 -2.04 -4.88 10.16
N LEU A 122 -2.72 -5.12 11.30
CA LEU A 122 -3.16 -4.05 12.21
C LEU A 122 -1.99 -3.23 12.73
N ALA A 123 -0.89 -3.89 13.09
CA ALA A 123 0.29 -3.23 13.62
C ALA A 123 0.83 -2.12 12.70
N LEU A 124 0.76 -2.32 11.37
CA LEU A 124 1.15 -1.30 10.39
C LEU A 124 0.16 -0.13 10.29
N GLY A 125 -1.04 -0.29 10.84
CA GLY A 125 -2.07 0.76 10.95
C GLY A 125 -2.06 1.48 12.30
N MET A 126 -1.11 1.18 13.19
CA MET A 126 -1.00 1.74 14.54
C MET A 126 0.06 2.83 14.63
N ASP A 127 -0.09 3.68 15.64
CA ASP A 127 0.97 4.60 16.06
C ASP A 127 1.95 3.92 17.05
N GLU A 128 2.97 4.66 17.50
CA GLU A 128 3.96 4.21 18.47
C GLU A 128 3.38 3.78 19.84
N ASN A 129 2.20 4.28 20.18
CA ASN A 129 1.48 3.94 21.42
C ASN A 129 0.53 2.74 21.24
N GLY A 130 0.56 2.07 20.09
CA GLY A 130 -0.30 0.94 19.78
C GLY A 130 -1.76 1.29 19.50
N ARG A 131 -2.08 2.57 19.24
CA ARG A 131 -3.43 3.00 18.88
C ARG A 131 -3.66 2.80 17.39
N ILE A 132 -4.77 2.18 17.01
CA ILE A 132 -5.17 2.04 15.61
C ILE A 132 -5.49 3.43 15.06
N MET A 133 -4.75 3.86 14.05
CA MET A 133 -4.89 5.15 13.37
C MET A 133 -5.60 5.00 12.02
N ALA A 134 -5.51 3.81 11.41
CA ALA A 134 -6.18 3.51 10.16
C ALA A 134 -6.47 1.99 10.08
N MET A 135 -7.60 1.61 9.46
CA MET A 135 -7.96 0.22 9.25
C MET A 135 -7.30 -0.33 7.99
N PRO A 136 -6.78 -1.57 8.01
CA PRO A 136 -6.24 -2.18 6.80
C PRO A 136 -7.34 -2.41 5.75
N THR A 137 -7.12 -1.98 4.52
CA THR A 137 -8.01 -2.30 3.38
C THR A 137 -7.58 -3.59 2.70
N GLU A 138 -6.29 -3.81 2.60
CA GLU A 138 -5.66 -5.02 2.07
C GLU A 138 -4.27 -5.24 2.70
N ALA A 139 -3.79 -6.48 2.64
CA ALA A 139 -2.40 -6.82 2.91
C ALA A 139 -1.60 -6.81 1.61
N THR A 140 -0.33 -6.45 1.68
CA THR A 140 0.62 -6.56 0.56
C THR A 140 1.90 -7.24 0.99
N ALA A 141 2.53 -7.92 0.03
CA ALA A 141 3.86 -8.50 0.18
C ALA A 141 4.74 -8.03 -0.96
N ASN A 142 5.99 -7.70 -0.66
CA ASN A 142 7.02 -7.60 -1.69
C ASN A 142 7.32 -8.98 -2.25
N GLY A 143 7.75 -9.04 -3.50
CA GLY A 143 8.15 -10.31 -4.11
C GLY A 143 8.47 -10.14 -5.58
N MET A 144 8.75 -11.24 -6.21
CA MET A 144 9.23 -11.27 -7.59
C MET A 144 8.17 -11.81 -8.53
N ILE A 145 7.98 -11.10 -9.63
CA ILE A 145 7.20 -11.56 -10.78
C ILE A 145 8.17 -11.76 -11.96
N VAL A 146 8.06 -12.88 -12.67
CA VAL A 146 8.97 -13.27 -13.74
C VAL A 146 8.25 -13.48 -15.07
N ASN A 147 8.94 -13.20 -16.16
CA ASN A 147 8.55 -13.60 -17.50
C ASN A 147 8.93 -15.08 -17.72
N LYS A 148 8.00 -16.00 -17.48
CA LYS A 148 8.23 -17.44 -17.60
C LYS A 148 8.69 -17.87 -19.01
N THR A 149 8.17 -17.20 -20.04
CA THR A 149 8.57 -17.45 -21.42
C THR A 149 10.06 -17.25 -21.61
N TYR A 150 10.64 -16.22 -21.01
CA TYR A 150 12.08 -15.96 -21.12
C TYR A 150 12.94 -17.00 -20.38
N PHE A 151 12.51 -17.45 -19.22
CA PHE A 151 13.20 -18.53 -18.51
C PHE A 151 13.12 -19.84 -19.30
N LYS A 152 11.97 -20.18 -19.87
CA LYS A 152 11.79 -21.35 -20.73
C LYS A 152 12.71 -21.29 -21.97
N ASN A 153 12.81 -20.14 -22.62
CA ASN A 153 13.71 -19.95 -23.78
C ASN A 153 15.19 -20.14 -23.39
N ALA A 154 15.55 -19.82 -22.14
CA ALA A 154 16.88 -20.01 -21.58
C ALA A 154 17.12 -21.45 -21.08
N GLY A 155 16.16 -22.37 -21.24
CA GLY A 155 16.25 -23.74 -20.73
C GLY A 155 16.17 -23.86 -19.20
N ILE A 156 15.56 -22.87 -18.53
CA ILE A 156 15.47 -22.82 -17.08
C ILE A 156 14.02 -23.11 -16.64
N ASP A 157 13.84 -24.15 -15.85
CA ASP A 157 12.60 -24.42 -15.12
C ASP A 157 12.53 -23.51 -13.90
N ILE A 158 11.88 -22.35 -14.07
CA ILE A 158 11.79 -21.33 -13.02
C ILE A 158 10.91 -21.78 -11.85
N ASP A 159 9.87 -22.56 -12.10
CA ASP A 159 8.97 -23.05 -11.05
C ASP A 159 9.74 -23.95 -10.06
N LYS A 160 10.69 -24.74 -10.59
CA LYS A 160 11.56 -25.58 -9.76
C LYS A 160 12.71 -24.79 -9.13
N LEU A 161 13.41 -23.99 -9.93
CA LEU A 161 14.59 -23.24 -9.48
C LEU A 161 14.24 -22.27 -8.35
N SER A 162 13.14 -21.54 -8.44
CA SER A 162 12.74 -20.52 -7.47
C SER A 162 12.38 -21.06 -6.08
N LEU A 163 12.19 -22.36 -5.93
CA LEU A 163 11.89 -22.94 -4.60
C LEU A 163 13.07 -22.85 -3.64
N THR A 164 14.30 -22.82 -4.15
CA THR A 164 15.52 -22.94 -3.31
C THR A 164 16.70 -22.09 -3.78
N TRP A 165 16.50 -21.22 -4.77
CA TRP A 165 17.61 -20.45 -5.34
C TRP A 165 18.20 -19.42 -4.39
N THR A 166 19.48 -19.11 -4.64
CA THR A 166 20.23 -18.06 -3.96
C THR A 166 20.38 -16.84 -4.85
N TRP A 167 20.84 -15.71 -4.28
CA TRP A 167 21.17 -14.52 -5.06
C TRP A 167 22.16 -14.84 -6.20
N ASP A 168 23.18 -15.64 -5.96
CA ASP A 168 24.17 -15.99 -6.98
C ASP A 168 23.52 -16.82 -8.12
N GLN A 169 22.71 -17.82 -7.78
CA GLN A 169 21.96 -18.60 -8.77
C GLN A 169 20.96 -17.77 -9.56
N TRP A 170 20.34 -16.79 -8.91
CA TRP A 170 19.45 -15.84 -9.56
C TRP A 170 20.19 -14.94 -10.56
N VAL A 171 21.36 -14.38 -10.18
CA VAL A 171 22.23 -13.60 -11.08
C VAL A 171 22.63 -14.42 -12.29
N ASP A 172 23.07 -15.67 -12.09
CA ASP A 172 23.43 -16.58 -13.18
C ASP A 172 22.25 -16.89 -14.10
N ALA A 173 21.07 -17.09 -13.53
CA ALA A 173 19.85 -17.29 -14.30
C ALA A 173 19.50 -16.07 -15.14
N MET A 174 19.57 -14.86 -14.60
CA MET A 174 19.31 -13.62 -15.34
C MET A 174 20.29 -13.42 -16.50
N LYS A 175 21.59 -13.67 -16.30
CA LYS A 175 22.61 -13.61 -17.39
C LYS A 175 22.26 -14.55 -18.54
N LYS A 176 21.83 -15.78 -18.23
CA LYS A 176 21.38 -16.75 -19.23
C LYS A 176 20.11 -16.31 -19.94
N VAL A 177 19.15 -15.76 -19.16
CA VAL A 177 17.87 -15.28 -19.69
C VAL A 177 18.06 -14.12 -20.66
N ILE A 178 18.86 -13.12 -20.33
CA ILE A 178 19.16 -11.98 -21.21
C ILE A 178 19.82 -12.49 -22.50
N LYS A 179 20.79 -13.40 -22.38
CA LYS A 179 21.49 -13.96 -23.55
C LYS A 179 20.56 -14.73 -24.49
N ALA A 180 19.55 -15.42 -23.95
CA ALA A 180 18.61 -16.23 -24.73
C ALA A 180 17.45 -15.42 -25.33
N ASN A 181 17.23 -14.17 -24.87
CA ASN A 181 16.08 -13.35 -25.24
C ASN A 181 16.53 -11.94 -25.67
N PRO A 182 16.76 -11.68 -26.96
CA PRO A 182 17.27 -10.39 -27.45
C PRO A 182 16.40 -9.17 -27.11
N LYS A 183 15.11 -9.36 -26.83
CA LYS A 183 14.19 -8.29 -26.38
C LYS A 183 14.45 -7.88 -24.93
N ALA A 184 14.91 -8.80 -24.08
CA ALA A 184 15.22 -8.53 -22.69
C ALA A 184 16.53 -7.71 -22.59
N LYS A 185 16.41 -6.43 -22.32
CA LYS A 185 17.56 -5.54 -22.11
C LYS A 185 18.19 -5.73 -20.73
N TYR A 186 17.35 -6.08 -19.75
CA TYR A 186 17.76 -6.22 -18.36
C TYR A 186 17.19 -7.53 -17.76
N GLY A 187 17.89 -8.06 -16.76
CA GLY A 187 17.44 -9.24 -16.02
C GLY A 187 16.37 -8.90 -14.99
N ILE A 188 16.44 -7.71 -14.40
CA ILE A 188 15.57 -7.32 -13.32
C ILE A 188 15.23 -5.83 -13.38
N THR A 189 14.07 -5.49 -12.86
CA THR A 189 13.74 -4.13 -12.37
C THR A 189 13.26 -4.19 -10.93
N VAL A 190 13.49 -3.12 -10.18
CA VAL A 190 13.08 -2.97 -8.77
C VAL A 190 12.43 -1.60 -8.63
N ASP A 191 11.23 -1.54 -8.04
CA ASP A 191 10.52 -0.27 -7.86
C ASP A 191 11.39 0.76 -7.13
N PHE A 192 11.26 2.02 -7.51
CA PHE A 192 11.95 3.16 -6.90
C PHE A 192 11.46 3.44 -5.47
N SER A 193 11.83 2.58 -4.57
CA SER A 193 11.36 2.61 -3.18
C SER A 193 12.33 1.94 -2.22
N THR A 194 12.65 2.61 -1.12
CA THR A 194 13.42 2.02 0.00
C THR A 194 12.74 0.77 0.54
N HIS A 195 11.41 0.71 0.54
CA HIS A 195 10.65 -0.48 0.93
C HIS A 195 10.91 -1.68 0.00
N ARG A 196 11.22 -1.47 -1.30
CA ARG A 196 11.63 -2.57 -2.20
C ARG A 196 13.07 -2.96 -1.97
N PHE A 197 13.96 -1.98 -1.80
CA PHE A 197 15.34 -2.24 -1.39
C PHE A 197 15.41 -3.03 -0.07
N ALA A 198 14.52 -2.76 0.88
CA ALA A 198 14.48 -3.46 2.16
C ALA A 198 14.26 -4.98 2.04
N THR A 199 13.71 -5.48 0.92
CA THR A 199 13.68 -6.93 0.67
C THR A 199 15.09 -7.52 0.65
N PHE A 200 16.01 -6.89 -0.07
CA PHE A 200 17.42 -7.29 -0.11
C PHE A 200 18.10 -7.09 1.24
N LEU A 201 17.79 -5.98 1.93
CA LEU A 201 18.30 -5.71 3.27
C LEU A 201 17.99 -6.86 4.24
N TYR A 202 16.71 -7.26 4.28
CA TYR A 202 16.26 -8.31 5.18
C TYR A 202 16.76 -9.70 4.76
N GLU A 203 16.82 -10.00 3.46
CA GLU A 203 17.41 -11.26 2.96
C GLU A 203 18.87 -11.38 3.33
N ALA A 204 19.63 -10.29 3.37
CA ALA A 204 21.00 -10.25 3.87
C ALA A 204 21.10 -10.37 5.42
N GLY A 205 19.99 -10.26 6.13
CA GLY A 205 19.91 -10.27 7.58
C GLY A 205 20.13 -8.91 8.23
N GLY A 206 20.11 -7.83 7.45
CA GLY A 206 20.15 -6.45 7.92
C GLY A 206 18.77 -5.97 8.42
N ARG A 207 18.73 -4.78 8.98
CA ARG A 207 17.51 -4.11 9.43
C ARG A 207 17.75 -2.62 9.64
N PHE A 208 16.68 -1.83 9.75
CA PHE A 208 16.80 -0.40 10.04
C PHE A 208 17.06 -0.12 11.52
N LEU A 209 16.37 -0.84 12.41
CA LEU A 209 16.39 -0.59 13.84
C LEU A 209 17.25 -1.61 14.61
N SER A 210 17.71 -1.24 15.78
CA SER A 210 18.23 -2.16 16.77
C SER A 210 17.17 -3.17 17.21
N SER A 211 17.58 -4.27 17.84
CA SER A 211 16.65 -5.34 18.26
C SER A 211 15.60 -4.89 19.26
N ASP A 212 15.87 -3.83 20.02
CA ASP A 212 14.96 -3.22 20.98
C ASP A 212 14.15 -2.04 20.39
N GLY A 213 14.37 -1.71 19.10
CA GLY A 213 13.69 -0.65 18.39
C GLY A 213 14.06 0.77 18.80
N LYS A 214 15.06 0.95 19.69
CA LYS A 214 15.37 2.24 20.31
C LYS A 214 16.49 3.04 19.65
N SER A 215 17.05 2.52 18.60
CA SER A 215 18.11 3.21 17.84
C SER A 215 18.14 2.74 16.40
N MET A 216 18.73 3.54 15.54
CA MET A 216 19.04 3.14 14.16
C MET A 216 20.14 2.07 14.16
N ASN A 217 20.05 1.08 13.26
CA ASN A 217 21.03 -0.01 13.11
C ASN A 217 21.29 -0.35 11.64
N PHE A 218 21.43 0.67 10.81
CA PHE A 218 21.57 0.46 9.36
C PHE A 218 23.01 0.26 8.91
N ASN A 219 24.02 0.83 9.58
CA ASN A 219 25.43 0.71 9.19
C ASN A 219 26.06 -0.59 9.72
N THR A 220 25.66 -1.72 9.15
CA THR A 220 26.12 -3.06 9.53
C THR A 220 26.72 -3.81 8.34
N PRO A 221 27.49 -4.89 8.55
CA PRO A 221 27.99 -5.75 7.47
C PRO A 221 26.87 -6.30 6.58
N GLU A 222 25.73 -6.67 7.17
CA GLU A 222 24.56 -7.18 6.47
C GLU A 222 23.92 -6.11 5.56
N SER A 223 23.78 -4.89 6.05
CA SER A 223 23.28 -3.76 5.24
C SER A 223 24.22 -3.42 4.10
N LEU A 224 25.53 -3.48 4.35
CA LEU A 224 26.56 -3.29 3.32
C LEU A 224 26.52 -4.41 2.27
N ASP A 225 26.29 -5.68 2.64
CA ASP A 225 26.10 -6.78 1.69
C ASP A 225 24.92 -6.50 0.76
N ALA A 226 23.79 -6.08 1.31
CA ALA A 226 22.62 -5.72 0.53
C ALA A 226 22.88 -4.53 -0.41
N LEU A 227 23.48 -3.45 0.08
CA LEU A 227 23.81 -2.27 -0.72
C LEU A 227 24.79 -2.60 -1.86
N LYS A 228 25.83 -3.37 -1.58
CA LYS A 228 26.83 -3.78 -2.58
C LYS A 228 26.23 -4.70 -3.63
N PHE A 229 25.39 -5.66 -3.23
CA PHE A 229 24.67 -6.52 -4.15
C PHE A 229 23.73 -5.71 -5.05
N PHE A 230 22.97 -4.80 -4.47
CA PHE A 230 22.07 -3.93 -5.21
C PHE A 230 22.83 -3.06 -6.22
N LYS A 231 23.97 -2.50 -5.82
CA LYS A 231 24.86 -1.75 -6.73
C LYS A 231 25.40 -2.64 -7.85
N MET A 232 25.86 -3.84 -7.54
CA MET A 232 26.37 -4.80 -8.52
C MET A 232 25.35 -5.11 -9.60
N LEU A 233 24.05 -5.31 -9.27
CA LEU A 233 23.00 -5.53 -10.25
C LEU A 233 22.92 -4.40 -11.28
N HIS A 234 23.12 -3.17 -10.85
CA HIS A 234 23.09 -1.98 -11.71
C HIS A 234 24.39 -1.77 -12.49
N ASP A 235 25.54 -2.02 -11.87
CA ASP A 235 26.85 -1.82 -12.51
C ASP A 235 27.15 -2.91 -13.56
N GLU A 236 26.67 -4.13 -13.34
CA GLU A 236 26.75 -5.21 -14.35
C GLU A 236 25.69 -5.12 -15.44
N GLY A 237 24.83 -4.08 -15.42
CA GLY A 237 23.79 -3.88 -16.41
C GLY A 237 22.65 -4.91 -16.32
N LEU A 238 22.50 -5.60 -15.18
CA LEU A 238 21.39 -6.50 -14.93
C LEU A 238 20.11 -5.75 -14.55
N ALA A 239 20.25 -4.55 -13.97
CA ALA A 239 19.15 -3.68 -13.61
C ALA A 239 19.34 -2.27 -14.22
N PRO A 240 18.26 -1.60 -14.69
CA PRO A 240 18.33 -0.24 -15.23
C PRO A 240 18.51 0.78 -14.10
N LYS A 241 19.57 1.63 -14.18
CA LYS A 241 19.74 2.76 -13.25
C LYS A 241 18.63 3.81 -13.40
N SER A 242 18.07 3.95 -14.60
CA SER A 242 17.00 4.90 -14.95
C SER A 242 15.76 4.80 -14.04
N VAL A 243 15.39 3.60 -13.62
CA VAL A 243 14.28 3.40 -12.68
C VAL A 243 14.57 4.08 -11.34
N TRP A 244 15.77 3.89 -10.78
CA TRP A 244 16.16 4.49 -9.50
C TRP A 244 16.53 5.96 -9.62
N MET A 245 16.72 6.47 -10.85
CA MET A 245 16.77 7.91 -11.14
C MET A 245 15.39 8.53 -11.40
N GLY A 246 14.31 7.75 -11.32
CA GLY A 246 12.94 8.21 -11.50
C GLY A 246 12.54 8.53 -12.95
N SER A 247 13.34 8.08 -13.95
CA SER A 247 13.11 8.40 -15.36
C SER A 247 12.42 7.29 -16.17
N GLU A 248 12.31 6.07 -15.61
CA GLU A 248 11.58 4.95 -16.23
C GLU A 248 10.65 4.28 -15.21
N ASN A 249 9.51 3.81 -15.70
CA ASN A 249 8.52 3.08 -14.89
C ASN A 249 8.84 1.58 -14.90
N PRO A 250 9.14 0.94 -13.75
CA PRO A 250 9.48 -0.47 -13.65
C PRO A 250 8.35 -1.39 -14.13
N GLN A 251 7.10 -1.03 -13.87
CA GLN A 251 5.94 -1.79 -14.31
C GLN A 251 5.82 -1.83 -15.83
N GLU A 252 6.04 -0.70 -16.50
CA GLU A 252 6.02 -0.60 -17.97
C GLU A 252 7.17 -1.39 -18.59
N LEU A 253 8.37 -1.33 -18.01
CA LEU A 253 9.50 -2.14 -18.46
C LEU A 253 9.21 -3.64 -18.42
N PHE A 254 8.54 -4.12 -17.37
CA PHE A 254 8.16 -5.52 -17.28
C PHE A 254 7.03 -5.86 -18.25
N GLN A 255 5.97 -5.08 -18.31
CA GLN A 255 4.83 -5.31 -19.21
C GLN A 255 5.24 -5.34 -20.67
N SER A 256 6.21 -4.51 -21.07
CA SER A 256 6.74 -4.49 -22.43
C SER A 256 7.71 -5.64 -22.74
N GLY A 257 8.11 -6.44 -21.74
CA GLY A 257 9.09 -7.52 -21.89
C GLY A 257 10.54 -7.03 -22.01
N LEU A 258 10.84 -5.78 -21.64
CA LEU A 258 12.21 -5.27 -21.64
C LEU A 258 13.03 -5.80 -20.47
N VAL A 259 12.39 -6.32 -19.44
CA VAL A 259 13.03 -6.96 -18.27
C VAL A 259 12.44 -8.35 -18.04
N ALA A 260 13.27 -9.25 -17.51
CA ALA A 260 12.86 -10.63 -17.24
C ALA A 260 12.18 -10.82 -15.89
N CYS A 261 12.57 -10.02 -14.88
CA CYS A 261 12.05 -10.09 -13.53
C CYS A 261 11.66 -8.69 -13.03
N HIS A 262 10.60 -8.62 -12.22
CA HIS A 262 10.21 -7.41 -11.49
C HIS A 262 10.13 -7.71 -9.99
N VAL A 263 10.97 -7.07 -9.19
CA VAL A 263 10.82 -7.03 -7.73
C VAL A 263 9.93 -5.84 -7.39
N GLY A 264 8.66 -6.16 -7.25
CA GLY A 264 7.57 -5.25 -6.88
C GLY A 264 6.76 -5.87 -5.75
N GLY A 265 5.51 -6.27 -5.99
CA GLY A 265 4.70 -6.94 -4.98
C GLY A 265 3.33 -7.40 -5.48
N SER A 266 2.53 -7.91 -4.54
CA SER A 266 1.23 -8.53 -4.81
C SER A 266 0.22 -7.61 -5.51
N TRP A 267 0.30 -6.29 -5.34
CA TRP A 267 -0.56 -5.29 -6.01
C TRP A 267 -0.42 -5.27 -7.54
N LEU A 268 0.68 -5.82 -8.10
CA LEU A 268 0.92 -5.87 -9.54
C LEU A 268 0.12 -6.97 -10.25
N ILE A 269 -0.39 -7.96 -9.51
CA ILE A 269 -1.08 -9.13 -10.08
C ILE A 269 -2.25 -8.68 -10.95
N ASN A 270 -3.07 -7.75 -10.48
CA ASN A 270 -4.24 -7.27 -11.22
C ASN A 270 -3.83 -6.60 -12.54
N ALA A 271 -2.92 -5.64 -12.47
CA ALA A 271 -2.45 -4.90 -13.64
C ALA A 271 -1.82 -5.83 -14.68
N TYR A 272 -1.00 -6.78 -14.25
CA TYR A 272 -0.34 -7.73 -15.14
C TYR A 272 -1.30 -8.76 -15.74
N ASN A 273 -2.25 -9.24 -14.97
CA ASN A 273 -3.31 -10.13 -15.47
C ASN A 273 -4.16 -9.45 -16.56
N LYS A 274 -4.41 -8.16 -16.40
CA LYS A 274 -5.16 -7.35 -17.37
C LYS A 274 -4.35 -7.00 -18.61
N ASN A 275 -3.09 -6.63 -18.46
CA ASN A 275 -2.31 -5.96 -19.50
C ASN A 275 -1.33 -6.87 -20.26
N ILE A 276 -0.77 -7.92 -19.62
CA ILE A 276 0.20 -8.80 -20.26
C ILE A 276 -0.53 -9.91 -21.02
N LYS A 277 -0.37 -9.92 -22.36
CA LYS A 277 -0.95 -10.95 -23.26
C LYS A 277 0.11 -11.65 -24.10
N ASP A 278 1.31 -11.08 -24.22
CA ASP A 278 2.33 -11.51 -25.17
C ASP A 278 3.26 -12.59 -24.62
N PHE A 279 3.25 -12.82 -23.29
CA PHE A 279 4.09 -13.81 -22.64
C PHE A 279 3.46 -14.38 -21.38
N GLU A 280 3.89 -15.57 -20.99
CA GLU A 280 3.54 -16.17 -19.72
C GLU A 280 4.35 -15.54 -18.58
N TRP A 281 3.68 -15.23 -17.48
CA TRP A 281 4.30 -14.69 -16.28
C TRP A 281 3.75 -15.37 -15.02
N ALA A 282 4.53 -15.33 -13.96
CA ALA A 282 4.09 -15.81 -12.64
C ALA A 282 4.84 -15.08 -11.53
N ALA A 283 4.25 -15.06 -10.34
CA ALA A 283 4.98 -14.80 -9.11
C ALA A 283 5.84 -16.01 -8.76
N VAL A 284 7.04 -15.78 -8.25
CA VAL A 284 7.97 -16.82 -7.81
C VAL A 284 8.58 -16.43 -6.47
N ARG A 285 9.12 -17.41 -5.72
CA ARG A 285 9.80 -17.16 -4.45
C ARG A 285 10.99 -16.24 -4.65
N MET A 286 11.22 -15.34 -3.68
CA MET A 286 12.42 -14.50 -3.67
C MET A 286 13.67 -15.36 -3.46
N PRO A 287 14.81 -15.00 -4.07
CA PRO A 287 16.05 -15.74 -3.87
C PRO A 287 16.61 -15.51 -2.46
N LYS A 288 17.16 -16.56 -1.87
CA LYS A 288 17.75 -16.49 -0.53
C LYS A 288 19.16 -15.90 -0.55
N ARG A 289 19.45 -15.01 0.41
CA ARG A 289 20.83 -14.67 0.78
C ARG A 289 21.20 -15.39 2.08
N LYS A 290 21.10 -14.73 3.21
CA LYS A 290 21.27 -15.31 4.55
C LYS A 290 19.99 -15.98 5.03
N ILE A 291 18.87 -15.32 4.77
CA ILE A 291 17.51 -15.81 5.06
C ILE A 291 16.59 -15.59 3.87
N ASN A 292 15.40 -16.18 3.90
CA ASN A 292 14.28 -15.75 3.03
C ASN A 292 13.51 -14.64 3.75
N SER A 293 13.17 -13.61 3.05
CA SER A 293 12.35 -12.53 3.58
C SER A 293 11.58 -11.81 2.47
N SER A 294 10.50 -11.19 2.88
CA SER A 294 9.78 -10.17 2.14
C SER A 294 9.73 -8.90 2.98
N VAL A 295 8.96 -7.93 2.56
CA VAL A 295 8.58 -6.78 3.38
C VAL A 295 7.06 -6.79 3.47
N PRO A 296 6.48 -6.94 4.68
CA PRO A 296 5.05 -6.84 4.85
C PRO A 296 4.61 -5.41 4.63
N GLY A 297 3.45 -5.26 4.06
CA GLY A 297 2.85 -3.96 3.81
C GLY A 297 1.35 -4.07 3.76
N GLY A 298 0.72 -2.96 3.49
CA GLY A 298 -0.72 -2.88 3.32
C GLY A 298 -1.11 -1.50 2.82
N LYS A 299 -2.38 -1.41 2.48
CA LYS A 299 -3.04 -0.12 2.35
C LYS A 299 -4.07 -0.02 3.46
N PHE A 300 -4.34 1.19 3.82
CA PHE A 300 -5.16 1.52 4.97
C PHE A 300 -6.15 2.60 4.59
N ILE A 301 -7.21 2.71 5.37
CA ILE A 301 -8.19 3.79 5.25
C ILE A 301 -8.30 4.48 6.61
N GLY A 302 -8.23 5.80 6.60
CA GLY A 302 -8.27 6.60 7.82
C GLY A 302 -8.91 7.97 7.60
N THR A 303 -9.19 8.66 8.69
CA THR A 303 -9.71 10.04 8.73
C THR A 303 -8.80 10.93 9.58
N PHE A 304 -9.02 12.23 9.55
CA PHE A 304 -8.16 13.21 10.19
C PHE A 304 -8.87 13.92 11.34
N LYS A 305 -8.11 14.30 12.39
CA LYS A 305 -8.62 15.05 13.55
C LYS A 305 -9.34 16.33 13.16
N SER A 306 -8.91 16.99 12.10
CA SER A 306 -9.46 18.26 11.60
C SER A 306 -10.51 18.09 10.50
N SER A 307 -10.93 16.85 10.13
CA SER A 307 -12.07 16.66 9.23
C SER A 307 -13.34 17.29 9.80
N ALA A 308 -14.06 18.03 8.96
CA ALA A 308 -15.36 18.62 9.32
C ALA A 308 -16.48 17.55 9.39
N HIS A 309 -16.30 16.42 8.70
CA HIS A 309 -17.29 15.35 8.60
C HIS A 309 -16.80 14.03 9.23
N LYS A 310 -16.12 14.17 10.36
CA LYS A 310 -15.45 13.06 11.06
C LYS A 310 -16.39 11.91 11.39
N LYS A 311 -17.61 12.20 11.83
CA LYS A 311 -18.59 11.17 12.17
C LYS A 311 -18.96 10.31 10.96
N GLU A 312 -19.29 10.93 9.85
CA GLU A 312 -19.63 10.27 8.60
C GLU A 312 -18.44 9.54 8.00
N ALA A 313 -17.23 10.09 8.12
CA ALA A 313 -15.99 9.44 7.70
C ALA A 313 -15.70 8.17 8.51
N LEU A 314 -15.89 8.21 9.83
CA LEU A 314 -15.74 7.03 10.69
C LEU A 314 -16.76 5.95 10.34
N ASP A 315 -18.02 6.32 10.14
CA ASP A 315 -19.08 5.39 9.76
C ASP A 315 -18.75 4.71 8.40
N LEU A 316 -18.34 5.50 7.39
CA LEU A 316 -17.87 4.96 6.11
C LEU A 316 -16.71 3.97 6.26
N ILE A 317 -15.69 4.32 7.08
CA ILE A 317 -14.52 3.47 7.32
C ILE A 317 -14.93 2.17 8.01
N ALA A 318 -15.82 2.23 9.00
CA ALA A 318 -16.30 1.04 9.72
C ALA A 318 -17.03 0.07 8.77
N VAL A 319 -17.95 0.60 7.94
CA VAL A 319 -18.68 -0.20 6.94
C VAL A 319 -17.71 -0.80 5.91
N PHE A 320 -16.78 -0.01 5.37
CA PHE A 320 -15.80 -0.52 4.40
C PHE A 320 -14.87 -1.59 5.01
N SER A 321 -14.62 -1.52 6.31
CA SER A 321 -13.76 -2.46 7.04
C SER A 321 -14.48 -3.72 7.49
N ASP A 322 -15.79 -3.85 7.30
CA ASP A 322 -16.50 -5.08 7.62
C ASP A 322 -16.11 -6.25 6.69
N LYS A 323 -16.56 -7.45 7.03
CA LYS A 323 -16.17 -8.64 6.27
C LYS A 323 -16.64 -8.60 4.83
N ALA A 324 -17.91 -8.26 4.61
CA ALA A 324 -18.55 -8.35 3.29
C ALA A 324 -17.93 -7.35 2.31
N HIS A 325 -17.77 -6.09 2.74
CA HIS A 325 -17.18 -5.03 1.91
C HIS A 325 -15.70 -5.27 1.66
N ASN A 326 -14.93 -5.68 2.69
CA ASN A 326 -13.51 -5.96 2.52
C ASN A 326 -13.25 -7.16 1.59
N GLU A 327 -14.02 -8.26 1.73
CA GLU A 327 -13.92 -9.41 0.83
C GLU A 327 -14.26 -9.05 -0.62
N GLN A 328 -15.33 -8.26 -0.82
CA GLN A 328 -15.73 -7.80 -2.16
C GLN A 328 -14.64 -6.92 -2.79
N TYR A 329 -14.15 -5.94 -2.01
CA TYR A 329 -13.07 -5.07 -2.45
C TYR A 329 -11.80 -5.85 -2.81
N CYS A 330 -11.30 -6.70 -1.91
CA CYS A 330 -10.08 -7.48 -2.16
C CYS A 330 -10.25 -8.47 -3.33
N LYS A 331 -11.42 -9.07 -3.49
CA LYS A 331 -11.73 -9.95 -4.62
C LYS A 331 -11.65 -9.21 -5.95
N ASP A 332 -12.29 -8.05 -6.05
CA ASP A 332 -12.43 -7.32 -7.31
C ASP A 332 -11.18 -6.48 -7.66
N THR A 333 -10.38 -6.14 -6.66
CA THR A 333 -9.07 -5.52 -6.86
C THR A 333 -7.93 -6.53 -7.02
N PHE A 334 -8.18 -7.82 -6.82
CA PHE A 334 -7.15 -8.86 -6.79
C PHE A 334 -6.06 -8.56 -5.74
N ASN A 335 -6.47 -8.18 -4.53
CA ASN A 335 -5.59 -7.93 -3.40
C ASN A 335 -5.76 -8.99 -2.32
N LEU A 336 -4.72 -9.20 -1.50
CA LEU A 336 -4.80 -10.06 -0.31
C LEU A 336 -5.62 -9.34 0.76
N SER A 337 -6.58 -10.03 1.37
CA SER A 337 -7.27 -9.48 2.54
C SER A 337 -6.37 -9.49 3.77
N ALA A 338 -6.44 -8.43 4.55
CA ALA A 338 -5.81 -8.34 5.86
C ALA A 338 -6.65 -8.99 6.98
N ARG A 339 -7.84 -9.55 6.65
CA ARG A 339 -8.75 -10.17 7.63
C ARG A 339 -8.49 -11.67 7.79
N LYS A 340 -8.47 -12.15 9.04
CA LYS A 340 -8.33 -13.59 9.40
C LYS A 340 -9.52 -14.43 8.95
N ASP A 341 -10.70 -13.83 8.93
CA ASP A 341 -11.98 -14.47 8.64
C ASP A 341 -12.40 -14.35 7.17
N ALA A 342 -11.56 -13.79 6.31
CA ALA A 342 -11.83 -13.67 4.88
C ALA A 342 -11.79 -15.02 4.18
N ASN A 343 -12.76 -15.25 3.27
CA ASN A 343 -12.86 -16.44 2.45
C ASN A 343 -13.00 -16.05 0.98
N ILE A 344 -11.94 -15.48 0.41
CA ILE A 344 -11.95 -14.97 -0.95
C ILE A 344 -11.55 -16.07 -1.94
N LYS A 345 -12.42 -16.31 -2.92
CA LYS A 345 -12.11 -17.16 -4.08
C LYS A 345 -11.76 -16.27 -5.27
N TYR A 346 -10.47 -16.17 -5.55
CA TYR A 346 -10.01 -15.44 -6.73
C TYR A 346 -10.33 -16.23 -8.00
N THR A 347 -10.81 -15.53 -9.02
CA THR A 347 -11.22 -16.14 -10.30
C THR A 347 -10.02 -16.51 -11.19
N ALA A 348 -8.83 -15.95 -10.90
CA ALA A 348 -7.59 -16.20 -11.61
C ALA A 348 -6.39 -16.00 -10.65
N ARG A 349 -5.23 -16.47 -11.06
CA ARG A 349 -3.92 -16.17 -10.41
C ARG A 349 -3.77 -16.65 -8.96
N SER A 350 -4.56 -17.64 -8.53
CA SER A 350 -4.52 -18.16 -7.15
C SER A 350 -3.12 -18.64 -6.73
N ASN A 351 -2.35 -19.22 -7.66
CA ASN A 351 -0.97 -19.66 -7.38
C ASN A 351 -0.04 -18.47 -7.07
N ASP A 352 -0.23 -17.33 -7.76
CA ASP A 352 0.60 -16.14 -7.51
C ASP A 352 0.31 -15.56 -6.13
N PHE A 353 -0.95 -15.51 -5.70
CA PHE A 353 -1.31 -15.13 -4.34
C PHE A 353 -0.73 -16.08 -3.29
N ALA A 354 -0.71 -17.38 -3.57
CA ALA A 354 -0.10 -18.36 -2.68
C ALA A 354 1.41 -18.13 -2.52
N VAL A 355 2.12 -17.73 -3.58
CA VAL A 355 3.55 -17.37 -3.51
C VAL A 355 3.74 -16.17 -2.60
N PHE A 356 3.00 -15.06 -2.78
CA PHE A 356 3.13 -13.88 -1.94
C PHE A 356 2.77 -14.16 -0.47
N THR A 357 1.76 -15.00 -0.24
CA THR A 357 1.41 -15.46 1.12
C THR A 357 2.57 -16.26 1.73
N ALA A 358 3.21 -17.13 0.96
CA ALA A 358 4.35 -17.91 1.42
C ALA A 358 5.58 -17.02 1.70
N GLU A 359 5.77 -15.90 0.96
CA GLU A 359 6.80 -14.90 1.27
C GLU A 359 6.53 -14.22 2.62
N LEU A 360 5.28 -13.82 2.90
CA LEU A 360 4.93 -13.24 4.20
C LEU A 360 5.18 -14.21 5.36
N ASN A 361 4.85 -15.51 5.17
CA ASN A 361 5.00 -16.53 6.20
C ASN A 361 6.46 -16.81 6.61
N VAL A 362 7.42 -16.54 5.74
CA VAL A 362 8.87 -16.70 6.05
C VAL A 362 9.53 -15.39 6.46
N THR A 363 8.81 -14.29 6.39
CA THR A 363 9.33 -12.95 6.72
C THR A 363 9.44 -12.80 8.24
N PRO A 364 10.63 -12.41 8.76
CA PRO A 364 10.80 -12.22 10.18
C PRO A 364 9.89 -11.11 10.75
N PRO A 365 9.33 -11.29 11.96
CA PRO A 365 8.43 -10.29 12.57
C PRO A 365 9.03 -8.89 12.71
N TYR A 366 10.34 -8.78 12.97
CA TYR A 366 11.01 -7.49 13.12
C TYR A 366 10.95 -6.59 11.88
N THR A 367 10.68 -7.16 10.71
CA THR A 367 10.49 -6.36 9.49
C THR A 367 9.28 -5.43 9.58
N ALA A 368 8.20 -5.89 10.23
CA ALA A 368 7.04 -5.05 10.51
C ALA A 368 7.37 -3.97 11.56
N ASP A 369 8.23 -4.30 12.54
CA ASP A 369 8.65 -3.32 13.57
C ASP A 369 9.43 -2.16 12.96
N ASP A 370 10.32 -2.42 12.00
CA ASP A 370 11.02 -1.37 11.26
C ASP A 370 10.01 -0.41 10.58
N TRP A 371 8.99 -0.93 9.90
CA TRP A 371 8.04 -0.12 9.12
C TRP A 371 6.94 0.57 9.95
N LYS A 372 6.77 0.21 11.21
CA LYS A 372 5.94 0.96 12.18
C LYS A 372 6.66 2.16 12.76
N SER A 373 7.97 2.21 12.69
CA SER A 373 8.80 3.24 13.33
C SER A 373 8.65 4.60 12.65
N ASP A 374 8.37 5.62 13.43
CA ASP A 374 8.38 7.02 13.00
C ASP A 374 9.78 7.44 12.48
N ALA A 375 10.84 6.99 13.14
CA ALA A 375 12.21 7.26 12.70
C ALA A 375 12.52 6.65 11.31
N VAL A 376 12.06 5.41 11.06
CA VAL A 376 12.20 4.78 9.73
C VAL A 376 11.35 5.51 8.69
N ALA A 377 10.14 5.91 9.02
CA ALA A 377 9.29 6.69 8.13
C ALA A 377 9.95 8.03 7.74
N LYS A 378 10.54 8.73 8.71
CA LYS A 378 11.24 10.01 8.49
C LYS A 378 12.51 9.86 7.66
N VAL A 379 13.30 8.81 7.87
CA VAL A 379 14.56 8.59 7.13
C VAL A 379 14.33 7.99 5.74
N ASN A 380 13.16 7.47 5.43
CA ASN A 380 12.87 6.66 4.24
C ASN A 380 13.24 7.35 2.92
N SER A 381 12.81 8.60 2.72
CA SER A 381 13.14 9.37 1.50
C SER A 381 14.62 9.69 1.41
N TYR A 382 15.24 10.09 2.52
CA TYR A 382 16.68 10.34 2.57
C TYR A 382 17.48 9.06 2.26
N ALA A 383 17.10 7.91 2.82
CA ALA A 383 17.75 6.64 2.53
C ALA A 383 17.70 6.29 1.03
N ARG A 384 16.54 6.53 0.37
CA ARG A 384 16.40 6.34 -1.07
C ARG A 384 17.36 7.23 -1.86
N GLU A 385 17.46 8.52 -1.51
CA GLU A 385 18.39 9.46 -2.14
C GLU A 385 19.84 9.02 -1.97
N GLN A 386 20.23 8.58 -0.76
CA GLN A 386 21.57 8.09 -0.50
C GLN A 386 21.91 6.84 -1.32
N ILE A 387 20.96 5.93 -1.49
CA ILE A 387 21.13 4.75 -2.36
C ILE A 387 21.35 5.19 -3.80
N VAL A 388 20.58 6.16 -4.31
CA VAL A 388 20.78 6.73 -5.66
C VAL A 388 22.16 7.33 -5.83
N GLU A 389 22.64 8.13 -4.88
CA GLU A 389 23.99 8.73 -4.93
C GLU A 389 25.08 7.63 -4.98
N GLY A 390 24.90 6.54 -4.24
CA GLY A 390 25.76 5.36 -4.30
C GLY A 390 25.71 4.63 -5.65
N LEU A 391 24.52 4.44 -6.23
CA LEU A 391 24.34 3.83 -7.56
C LEU A 391 24.98 4.67 -8.67
N LEU A 392 24.98 5.99 -8.54
CA LEU A 392 25.62 6.94 -9.46
C LEU A 392 27.13 7.04 -9.26
N GLY A 393 27.70 6.39 -8.23
CA GLY A 393 29.13 6.42 -7.91
C GLY A 393 29.61 7.74 -7.31
N LYS A 394 28.69 8.61 -6.84
CA LYS A 394 29.05 9.86 -6.16
C LYS A 394 29.55 9.64 -4.75
N GLN A 395 29.24 8.49 -4.18
CA GLN A 395 29.75 8.02 -2.87
C GLN A 395 29.88 6.50 -2.87
N THR A 396 30.62 5.94 -1.90
CA THR A 396 30.72 4.50 -1.71
C THR A 396 29.50 3.95 -1.00
N MET A 397 29.28 2.63 -1.03
CA MET A 397 28.18 2.00 -0.27
C MET A 397 28.41 2.05 1.24
N GLU A 398 29.66 2.09 1.69
CA GLU A 398 30.03 2.36 3.08
C GLU A 398 29.58 3.76 3.51
N GLN A 399 29.83 4.77 2.67
CA GLN A 399 29.39 6.15 2.91
C GLN A 399 27.87 6.23 2.89
N THR A 400 27.20 5.54 1.94
CA THR A 400 25.75 5.44 1.88
C THR A 400 25.16 4.89 3.19
N ALA A 401 25.70 3.78 3.70
CA ALA A 401 25.25 3.18 4.96
C ALA A 401 25.47 4.11 6.15
N ALA A 402 26.64 4.76 6.22
CA ALA A 402 26.98 5.68 7.29
C ALA A 402 26.06 6.92 7.30
N ASN A 403 25.75 7.48 6.13
CA ASN A 403 24.85 8.64 5.98
C ASN A 403 23.42 8.29 6.42
N ILE A 404 22.90 7.13 6.00
CA ILE A 404 21.56 6.66 6.40
C ILE A 404 21.51 6.44 7.91
N GLN A 405 22.54 5.80 8.48
CA GLN A 405 22.67 5.60 9.92
C GLN A 405 22.65 6.93 10.68
N ALA A 406 23.48 7.87 10.27
CA ALA A 406 23.62 9.17 10.96
C ALA A 406 22.31 9.96 10.92
N GLN A 407 21.68 10.06 9.74
CA GLN A 407 20.40 10.75 9.61
C GLN A 407 19.29 10.07 10.41
N GLY A 408 19.19 8.73 10.33
CA GLY A 408 18.19 7.99 11.10
C GLY A 408 18.36 8.13 12.59
N THR A 409 19.60 8.13 13.09
CA THR A 409 19.92 8.34 14.51
C THR A 409 19.43 9.70 15.04
N SER A 410 19.37 10.72 14.18
CA SER A 410 18.91 12.06 14.60
C SER A 410 17.40 12.12 14.90
N TYR A 411 16.67 11.05 14.67
CA TYR A 411 15.23 10.97 14.93
C TYR A 411 14.88 10.23 16.23
N PHE A 412 15.89 9.78 17.01
CA PHE A 412 15.75 9.23 18.35
C PHE A 412 16.18 10.24 19.40
#